data_d10efbba4daa491c3ba5443f3fd403aa
#
_entry.id   d10efbba4daa491c3ba5443f3fd403aa
#
_cell.length_a   1.000
_cell.length_b   1.000
_cell.length_c   1.000
_cell.angle_alpha   90.00
_cell.angle_beta   90.00
_cell.angle_gamma   90.00
#
_symmetry.space_group_name_H-M   'P 1'
#
loop_
_entity.id
_entity.type
_entity.pdbx_description
1 polymer ?
#
loop_
_entity_poly.entity_id
_entity_poly.type
_entity_poly.pdbx_seq_one_letter_code
_entity_poly.pdbx_strand_id
1 'polypeptide(L)'
;MPFRNLLLIAALVLAGCTAATSPSSRVDETRVRMLLTSLAHDSMQGRRAGTESAAQAARFIAHHMEEIGLTPAGDSAFHQRVFAARVQVNGRRRMMVVPDEAALDTVPESDRIYDANVVGVIRGSDPALRDEAIVVGAHFDHIGIIEPVDGDSIANGADDDASGVVAVLEIARALRHGPAPKRTVIFVAFAGEEGGGIGSRTYLADPVIPLEQTAAQLQIEMIGRPDSLAGGPGRTWLTGYERSTMGQMLAEAGIAIVPDPRPEQRFFMRSDNYAFARAGIPAHTLSSFNLHTDYHRVSDEVDRIDFAHMTAVIEEAIRAVRILADGPRPEWLPGMQPE
;
A
#
# COMPACT_ATOMS: atom_id res chain seq x y z
N MET A 1 36.08 -76.09 -24.79
CA MET A 1 36.32 -74.67 -24.58
C MET A 1 34.97 -73.99 -24.29
N PRO A 2 34.65 -73.54 -23.08
CA PRO A 2 33.41 -72.94 -22.77
C PRO A 2 33.48 -71.41 -22.88
N PHE A 3 32.47 -70.79 -23.58
CA PHE A 3 32.27 -69.36 -23.67
C PHE A 3 31.75 -68.82 -22.31
N ARG A 4 32.45 -67.84 -21.76
CA ARG A 4 32.00 -67.07 -20.59
C ARG A 4 31.20 -65.87 -21.09
N ASN A 5 29.89 -65.86 -20.81
CA ASN A 5 29.02 -64.70 -20.99
C ASN A 5 29.28 -63.71 -19.87
N LEU A 6 29.72 -62.50 -20.23
CA LEU A 6 29.87 -61.37 -19.34
C LEU A 6 28.56 -60.59 -19.38
N LEU A 7 27.77 -60.62 -18.29
CA LEU A 7 26.62 -59.77 -18.11
C LEU A 7 27.09 -58.39 -17.61
N LEU A 8 26.95 -57.36 -18.44
CA LEU A 8 27.07 -55.96 -18.02
C LEU A 8 25.77 -55.55 -17.35
N ILE A 9 25.79 -55.27 -16.05
CA ILE A 9 24.72 -54.64 -15.31
C ILE A 9 24.94 -53.13 -15.43
N ALA A 10 24.08 -52.45 -16.23
CA ALA A 10 24.02 -50.99 -16.29
C ALA A 10 23.20 -50.49 -15.10
N ALA A 11 23.85 -49.86 -14.12
CA ALA A 11 23.20 -49.20 -13.03
C ALA A 11 22.68 -47.84 -13.51
N LEU A 12 21.36 -47.72 -13.66
CA LEU A 12 20.65 -46.44 -13.91
C LEU A 12 20.66 -45.63 -12.59
N VAL A 13 21.50 -44.61 -12.51
CA VAL A 13 21.42 -43.61 -11.44
C VAL A 13 20.30 -42.64 -11.80
N LEU A 14 19.13 -42.85 -11.19
CA LEU A 14 18.06 -41.84 -11.19
C LEU A 14 18.50 -40.68 -10.29
N ALA A 15 19.00 -39.61 -10.91
CA ALA A 15 19.17 -38.32 -10.25
C ALA A 15 17.76 -37.76 -9.99
N GLY A 16 17.25 -37.99 -8.80
CA GLY A 16 16.06 -37.31 -8.29
C GLY A 16 16.33 -35.82 -8.16
N CYS A 17 15.88 -35.00 -9.08
CA CYS A 17 15.74 -33.57 -8.84
C CYS A 17 14.73 -33.38 -7.71
N THR A 18 15.21 -33.27 -6.48
CA THR A 18 14.42 -32.65 -5.41
C THR A 18 14.30 -31.19 -5.81
N ALA A 19 13.14 -30.82 -6.34
CA ALA A 19 12.76 -29.41 -6.45
C ALA A 19 12.88 -28.85 -5.02
N ALA A 20 13.88 -28.01 -4.81
CA ALA A 20 13.96 -27.21 -3.60
C ALA A 20 12.68 -26.38 -3.57
N THR A 21 11.76 -26.75 -2.70
CA THR A 21 10.61 -25.91 -2.36
C THR A 21 11.21 -24.60 -1.86
N SER A 22 11.11 -23.55 -2.67
CA SER A 22 11.39 -22.18 -2.23
C SER A 22 10.67 -21.98 -0.89
N PRO A 23 11.31 -21.36 0.12
CA PRO A 23 10.62 -21.08 1.38
C PRO A 23 9.30 -20.39 1.03
N SER A 24 8.19 -20.91 1.53
CA SER A 24 6.85 -20.47 1.19
C SER A 24 6.78 -18.96 1.42
N SER A 25 6.49 -18.22 0.36
CA SER A 25 6.17 -16.79 0.39
C SER A 25 4.81 -16.53 1.06
N ARG A 26 4.37 -17.45 1.89
CA ARG A 26 3.09 -17.36 2.57
C ARG A 26 3.15 -16.28 3.63
N VAL A 27 2.18 -15.37 3.56
CA VAL A 27 1.98 -14.33 4.56
C VAL A 27 1.56 -14.99 5.89
N ASP A 28 2.16 -14.54 6.99
CA ASP A 28 1.85 -15.05 8.33
C ASP A 28 0.65 -14.28 8.90
N GLU A 29 -0.52 -14.92 8.94
CA GLU A 29 -1.74 -14.34 9.49
C GLU A 29 -1.56 -13.86 10.94
N THR A 30 -0.75 -14.56 11.75
CA THR A 30 -0.49 -14.15 13.13
C THR A 30 0.21 -12.80 13.17
N ARG A 31 1.18 -12.58 12.28
CA ARG A 31 1.88 -11.30 12.15
C ARG A 31 0.95 -10.20 11.61
N VAL A 32 0.15 -10.50 10.58
CA VAL A 32 -0.85 -9.57 10.04
C VAL A 32 -1.79 -9.11 11.15
N ARG A 33 -2.33 -10.04 11.92
CA ARG A 33 -3.22 -9.77 13.06
C ARG A 33 -2.54 -8.90 14.13
N MET A 34 -1.30 -9.21 14.49
CA MET A 34 -0.52 -8.45 15.48
C MET A 34 -0.33 -7.01 15.02
N LEU A 35 0.12 -6.79 13.79
CA LEU A 35 0.36 -5.46 13.23
C LEU A 35 -0.93 -4.63 13.18
N LEU A 36 -2.01 -5.23 12.66
CA LEU A 36 -3.30 -4.56 12.56
C LEU A 36 -3.85 -4.19 13.94
N THR A 37 -3.85 -5.14 14.89
CA THR A 37 -4.32 -4.89 16.25
C THR A 37 -3.52 -3.78 16.93
N SER A 38 -2.22 -3.68 16.67
CA SER A 38 -1.40 -2.61 17.25
C SER A 38 -1.72 -1.24 16.62
N LEU A 39 -1.91 -1.20 15.30
CA LEU A 39 -2.13 0.05 14.57
C LEU A 39 -3.56 0.59 14.76
N ALA A 40 -4.55 -0.31 14.85
CA ALA A 40 -5.96 0.03 15.08
C ALA A 40 -6.37 -0.10 16.57
N HIS A 41 -5.42 0.04 17.50
CA HIS A 41 -5.70 0.01 18.94
C HIS A 41 -6.12 1.39 19.45
N ASP A 42 -6.96 1.44 20.48
CA ASP A 42 -7.43 2.68 21.13
C ASP A 42 -6.31 3.64 21.55
N SER A 43 -5.13 3.11 21.89
CA SER A 43 -3.96 3.93 22.22
C SER A 43 -3.46 4.77 21.05
N MET A 44 -3.83 4.39 19.82
CA MET A 44 -3.54 5.15 18.60
C MET A 44 -4.61 6.23 18.31
N GLN A 45 -5.69 6.28 19.10
CA GLN A 45 -6.73 7.33 19.07
C GLN A 45 -7.22 7.67 17.64
N GLY A 46 -7.34 6.66 16.78
CA GLY A 46 -7.77 6.83 15.39
C GLY A 46 -6.83 7.67 14.51
N ARG A 47 -5.57 7.86 14.89
CA ARG A 47 -4.44 8.35 14.06
C ARG A 47 -4.69 9.61 13.23
N ARG A 48 -5.53 10.53 13.74
CA ARG A 48 -5.92 11.73 12.98
C ARG A 48 -4.71 12.58 12.60
N ALA A 49 -4.62 12.98 11.34
CA ALA A 49 -3.53 13.78 10.82
C ALA A 49 -3.25 15.05 11.64
N GLY A 50 -1.95 15.30 11.90
CA GLY A 50 -1.47 16.44 12.70
C GLY A 50 -1.69 16.28 14.20
N THR A 51 -1.83 15.05 14.72
CA THR A 51 -1.93 14.77 16.14
C THR A 51 -0.75 13.92 16.63
N GLU A 52 -0.53 13.88 17.94
CA GLU A 52 0.50 13.00 18.53
C GLU A 52 0.23 11.52 18.23
N SER A 53 -1.04 11.11 18.12
CA SER A 53 -1.40 9.74 17.78
C SER A 53 -1.02 9.38 16.31
N ALA A 54 -1.14 10.33 15.37
CA ALA A 54 -0.61 10.14 14.02
C ALA A 54 0.92 10.00 14.04
N ALA A 55 1.62 10.87 14.81
CA ALA A 55 3.07 10.76 14.96
C ALA A 55 3.49 9.43 15.63
N GLN A 56 2.70 8.89 16.58
CA GLN A 56 2.93 7.58 17.18
C GLN A 56 2.79 6.46 16.14
N ALA A 57 1.76 6.52 15.29
CA ALA A 57 1.56 5.56 14.21
C ALA A 57 2.71 5.62 13.18
N ALA A 58 3.15 6.83 12.81
CA ALA A 58 4.30 7.01 11.92
C ALA A 58 5.58 6.38 12.49
N ARG A 59 5.86 6.56 13.80
CA ARG A 59 6.99 5.92 14.47
C ARG A 59 6.87 4.40 14.50
N PHE A 60 5.68 3.87 14.73
CA PHE A 60 5.40 2.43 14.68
C PHE A 60 5.71 1.86 13.29
N ILE A 61 5.23 2.49 12.23
CA ILE A 61 5.45 2.06 10.85
C ILE A 61 6.95 2.16 10.49
N ALA A 62 7.61 3.26 10.84
CA ALA A 62 9.04 3.46 10.60
C ALA A 62 9.90 2.38 11.29
N HIS A 63 9.56 2.02 12.53
CA HIS A 63 10.22 0.93 13.26
C HIS A 63 10.10 -0.40 12.53
N HIS A 64 8.93 -0.75 12.02
CA HIS A 64 8.75 -1.99 11.27
C HIS A 64 9.43 -1.95 9.89
N MET A 65 9.49 -0.80 9.21
CA MET A 65 10.29 -0.64 7.99
C MET A 65 11.80 -0.86 8.28
N GLU A 66 12.29 -0.36 9.41
CA GLU A 66 13.66 -0.59 9.86
C GLU A 66 13.93 -2.08 10.18
N GLU A 67 13.04 -2.75 10.92
CA GLU A 67 13.14 -4.19 11.22
C GLU A 67 13.13 -5.06 9.96
N ILE A 68 12.35 -4.67 8.95
CA ILE A 68 12.34 -5.32 7.62
C ILE A 68 13.69 -5.10 6.91
N GLY A 69 14.43 -4.07 7.24
CA GLY A 69 15.70 -3.70 6.63
C GLY A 69 15.55 -2.90 5.34
N LEU A 70 14.53 -2.04 5.27
CA LEU A 70 14.39 -1.07 4.19
C LEU A 70 15.44 0.03 4.33
N THR A 71 15.81 0.63 3.21
CA THR A 71 16.62 1.86 3.22
C THR A 71 15.70 3.05 3.49
N PRO A 72 15.98 3.87 4.53
CA PRO A 72 15.20 5.06 4.81
C PRO A 72 15.34 6.08 3.67
N ALA A 73 14.24 6.79 3.36
CA ALA A 73 14.20 7.75 2.26
C ALA A 73 13.36 9.02 2.58
N GLY A 74 13.18 9.35 3.84
CA GLY A 74 12.59 10.62 4.28
C GLY A 74 13.64 11.69 4.59
N ASP A 75 13.21 12.88 4.98
CA ASP A 75 14.07 13.99 5.44
C ASP A 75 14.84 13.64 6.71
N SER A 76 14.23 12.84 7.56
CA SER A 76 14.81 12.32 8.79
C SER A 76 14.55 10.83 8.87
N ALA A 77 15.53 10.02 8.48
CA ALA A 77 15.41 8.57 8.37
C ALA A 77 14.22 8.19 7.47
N PHE A 78 13.20 7.52 8.01
CA PHE A 78 12.00 7.14 7.26
C PHE A 78 10.96 8.25 7.15
N HIS A 79 11.06 9.35 7.91
CA HIS A 79 10.05 10.40 7.97
C HIS A 79 10.30 11.49 6.92
N GLN A 80 9.36 11.65 5.99
CA GLN A 80 9.27 12.80 5.08
C GLN A 80 8.27 13.78 5.66
N ARG A 81 8.73 14.97 6.07
CA ARG A 81 7.90 15.96 6.77
C ARG A 81 6.78 16.49 5.88
N VAL A 82 5.60 16.61 6.47
CA VAL A 82 4.41 17.16 5.85
C VAL A 82 3.99 18.41 6.60
N PHE A 83 3.97 19.55 5.90
CA PHE A 83 3.49 20.82 6.42
C PHE A 83 2.19 21.20 5.72
N ALA A 84 1.15 21.46 6.51
CA ALA A 84 -0.14 21.83 5.95
C ALA A 84 -0.88 22.82 6.87
N ALA A 85 -1.87 23.51 6.31
CA ALA A 85 -2.73 24.42 7.05
C ALA A 85 -4.20 24.00 6.90
N ARG A 86 -4.97 24.13 7.99
CA ARG A 86 -6.44 24.06 7.93
C ARG A 86 -6.98 25.35 7.36
N VAL A 87 -7.66 25.28 6.24
CA VAL A 87 -8.21 26.43 5.55
C VAL A 87 -9.72 26.27 5.30
N GLN A 88 -10.43 27.38 5.17
CA GLN A 88 -11.83 27.38 4.74
C GLN A 88 -11.89 27.53 3.22
N VAL A 89 -12.42 26.53 2.53
CA VAL A 89 -12.64 26.58 1.09
C VAL A 89 -14.14 26.31 0.82
N ASN A 90 -14.84 27.28 0.28
CA ASN A 90 -16.27 27.17 -0.02
C ASN A 90 -17.11 26.71 1.20
N GLY A 91 -16.80 27.24 2.39
CA GLY A 91 -17.51 26.93 3.64
C GLY A 91 -17.15 25.56 4.25
N ARG A 92 -16.19 24.84 3.69
CA ARG A 92 -15.70 23.56 4.21
C ARG A 92 -14.26 23.70 4.71
N ARG A 93 -13.96 23.12 5.87
CA ARG A 93 -12.58 22.97 6.35
C ARG A 93 -11.85 21.94 5.49
N ARG A 94 -10.66 22.29 5.00
CA ARG A 94 -9.76 21.41 4.26
C ARG A 94 -8.33 21.59 4.77
N MET A 95 -7.50 20.57 4.59
CA MET A 95 -6.07 20.68 4.78
C MET A 95 -5.43 21.02 3.42
N MET A 96 -4.50 21.97 3.43
CA MET A 96 -3.74 22.35 2.24
C MET A 96 -2.25 22.28 2.56
N VAL A 97 -1.51 21.58 1.73
CA VAL A 97 -0.04 21.50 1.82
C VAL A 97 0.55 22.90 1.64
N VAL A 98 1.54 23.23 2.47
CA VAL A 98 2.38 24.42 2.31
C VAL A 98 3.81 23.98 1.98
N PRO A 99 4.62 24.83 1.31
CA PRO A 99 5.89 24.39 0.76
C PRO A 99 6.94 24.03 1.82
N ASP A 100 6.89 24.66 2.97
CA ASP A 100 7.85 24.49 4.06
C ASP A 100 7.27 24.95 5.40
N GLU A 101 8.03 24.74 6.48
CA GLU A 101 7.65 25.14 7.84
C GLU A 101 7.48 26.66 7.98
N ALA A 102 8.31 27.44 7.30
CA ALA A 102 8.25 28.90 7.39
C ALA A 102 6.94 29.47 6.83
N ALA A 103 6.33 28.81 5.86
CA ALA A 103 5.03 29.20 5.35
C ALA A 103 3.90 29.07 6.41
N LEU A 104 4.10 28.29 7.46
CA LEU A 104 3.18 28.18 8.58
C LEU A 104 3.23 29.38 9.54
N ASP A 105 4.28 30.23 9.51
CA ASP A 105 4.40 31.36 10.43
C ASP A 105 3.24 32.35 10.32
N THR A 106 2.63 32.47 9.15
CA THR A 106 1.45 33.32 8.89
C THR A 106 0.12 32.62 9.20
N VAL A 107 0.13 31.34 9.52
CA VAL A 107 -1.05 30.52 9.82
C VAL A 107 -1.27 30.54 11.34
N PRO A 108 -2.53 30.74 11.82
CA PRO A 108 -2.85 30.59 13.24
C PRO A 108 -2.39 29.23 13.77
N GLU A 109 -1.81 29.18 14.98
CA GLU A 109 -1.24 27.96 15.55
C GLU A 109 -2.27 26.79 15.58
N SER A 110 -3.53 27.08 15.88
CA SER A 110 -4.61 26.09 15.88
C SER A 110 -4.90 25.47 14.51
N ASP A 111 -4.45 26.09 13.45
CA ASP A 111 -4.70 25.65 12.06
C ASP A 111 -3.43 25.06 11.40
N ARG A 112 -2.29 25.10 12.09
CA ARG A 112 -1.05 24.47 11.61
C ARG A 112 -1.13 22.95 11.73
N ILE A 113 -0.56 22.26 10.76
CA ILE A 113 -0.45 20.80 10.74
C ILE A 113 0.99 20.43 10.49
N TYR A 114 1.51 19.64 11.40
CA TYR A 114 2.82 18.99 11.31
C TYR A 114 2.59 17.49 11.31
N ASP A 115 3.01 16.82 10.26
CA ASP A 115 2.89 15.37 10.11
C ASP A 115 4.08 14.83 9.32
N ALA A 116 4.11 13.55 9.01
CA ALA A 116 5.14 12.95 8.17
C ALA A 116 4.63 11.72 7.43
N ASN A 117 4.93 11.61 6.13
CA ASN A 117 4.90 10.32 5.46
C ASN A 117 6.00 9.42 6.02
N VAL A 118 5.81 8.10 5.95
CA VAL A 118 6.87 7.15 6.27
C VAL A 118 7.32 6.47 4.99
N VAL A 119 8.61 6.63 4.62
CA VAL A 119 9.13 6.26 3.31
C VAL A 119 10.33 5.35 3.43
N GLY A 120 10.22 4.15 2.84
CA GLY A 120 11.29 3.15 2.79
C GLY A 120 11.50 2.61 1.39
N VAL A 121 12.72 2.16 1.07
CA VAL A 121 13.11 1.77 -0.28
C VAL A 121 13.79 0.40 -0.30
N ILE A 122 13.46 -0.40 -1.31
CA ILE A 122 14.25 -1.54 -1.78
C ILE A 122 14.80 -1.16 -3.16
N ARG A 123 16.12 -1.04 -3.27
CA ARG A 123 16.79 -0.71 -4.53
C ARG A 123 16.65 -1.86 -5.53
N GLY A 124 16.35 -1.53 -6.77
CA GLY A 124 16.27 -2.49 -7.88
C GLY A 124 17.61 -3.14 -8.20
N SER A 125 17.55 -4.37 -8.69
CA SER A 125 18.74 -5.20 -9.00
C SER A 125 19.15 -5.14 -10.47
N ASP A 126 18.24 -4.81 -11.38
CA ASP A 126 18.52 -4.77 -12.82
C ASP A 126 19.17 -3.43 -13.22
N PRO A 127 20.39 -3.42 -13.78
CA PRO A 127 21.06 -2.18 -14.18
C PRO A 127 20.27 -1.30 -15.17
N ALA A 128 19.37 -1.89 -15.96
CA ALA A 128 18.56 -1.15 -16.93
C ALA A 128 17.27 -0.57 -16.34
N LEU A 129 16.77 -1.18 -15.23
CA LEU A 129 15.47 -0.84 -14.65
C LEU A 129 15.54 -0.24 -13.24
N ARG A 130 16.65 -0.40 -12.53
CA ARG A 130 16.77 0.00 -11.12
C ARG A 130 16.63 1.51 -10.86
N ASP A 131 16.74 2.33 -11.90
CA ASP A 131 16.53 3.77 -11.80
C ASP A 131 15.07 4.16 -12.04
N GLU A 132 14.23 3.22 -12.48
CA GLU A 132 12.78 3.34 -12.44
C GLU A 132 12.22 2.84 -11.10
N ALA A 133 11.07 3.36 -10.68
CA ALA A 133 10.43 2.98 -9.42
C ALA A 133 8.98 2.55 -9.60
N ILE A 134 8.58 1.61 -8.73
CA ILE A 134 7.17 1.36 -8.39
C ILE A 134 6.94 1.94 -6.99
N VAL A 135 5.92 2.78 -6.83
CA VAL A 135 5.47 3.27 -5.52
C VAL A 135 4.32 2.39 -5.03
N VAL A 136 4.46 1.83 -3.84
CA VAL A 136 3.42 1.04 -3.15
C VAL A 136 3.02 1.84 -1.91
N GLY A 137 1.75 2.21 -1.81
CA GLY A 137 1.28 3.08 -0.74
C GLY A 137 0.01 2.61 -0.06
N ALA A 138 -0.21 3.15 1.14
CA ALA A 138 -1.44 3.11 1.92
C ALA A 138 -1.47 4.38 2.77
N HIS A 139 -2.63 4.83 3.24
CA HIS A 139 -2.65 5.91 4.22
C HIS A 139 -2.74 5.37 5.64
N PHE A 140 -2.08 6.03 6.58
CA PHE A 140 -2.09 5.55 7.97
C PHE A 140 -2.97 6.37 8.90
N ASP A 141 -3.36 7.56 8.50
CA ASP A 141 -4.30 8.38 9.28
C ASP A 141 -5.73 7.83 9.16
N HIS A 142 -6.56 8.24 10.14
CA HIS A 142 -8.00 8.07 10.09
C HIS A 142 -8.67 9.29 10.75
N ILE A 143 -9.96 9.23 11.01
CA ILE A 143 -10.73 10.41 11.45
C ILE A 143 -10.55 10.77 12.93
N GLY A 144 -9.91 9.90 13.73
CA GLY A 144 -9.55 10.19 15.10
C GLY A 144 -10.69 10.04 16.12
N ILE A 145 -10.77 10.96 17.08
CA ILE A 145 -11.84 11.00 18.07
C ILE A 145 -13.03 11.78 17.51
N ILE A 146 -14.21 11.17 17.55
CA ILE A 146 -15.47 11.71 17.02
C ILE A 146 -16.54 11.79 18.13
N GLU A 147 -17.75 12.24 17.79
CA GLU A 147 -18.88 12.22 18.73
C GLU A 147 -19.16 10.77 19.18
N PRO A 148 -19.34 10.54 20.47
CA PRO A 148 -19.51 9.18 21.00
C PRO A 148 -20.76 8.48 20.41
N VAL A 149 -20.59 7.21 20.08
CA VAL A 149 -21.67 6.29 19.72
C VAL A 149 -21.65 5.14 20.73
N ASP A 150 -22.73 4.95 21.46
CA ASP A 150 -22.86 3.92 22.50
C ASP A 150 -21.71 3.95 23.57
N GLY A 151 -21.14 5.15 23.82
CA GLY A 151 -20.07 5.39 24.77
C GLY A 151 -18.66 5.27 24.21
N ASP A 152 -18.49 4.87 22.97
CA ASP A 152 -17.23 4.85 22.23
C ASP A 152 -17.11 6.09 21.34
N SER A 153 -15.91 6.70 21.30
CA SER A 153 -15.61 7.90 20.53
C SER A 153 -14.37 7.76 19.64
N ILE A 154 -13.69 6.61 19.68
CA ILE A 154 -12.45 6.41 18.93
C ILE A 154 -12.79 5.70 17.61
N ALA A 155 -12.60 6.37 16.49
CA ALA A 155 -12.68 5.73 15.20
C ALA A 155 -11.32 5.06 14.89
N ASN A 156 -11.21 3.78 15.19
CA ASN A 156 -9.93 3.06 15.10
C ASN A 156 -9.48 2.80 13.66
N GLY A 157 -10.40 2.75 12.69
CA GLY A 157 -10.06 2.61 11.28
C GLY A 157 -9.25 1.34 11.00
N ALA A 158 -9.79 0.18 11.41
CA ALA A 158 -9.10 -1.10 11.24
C ALA A 158 -9.05 -1.50 9.76
N ASP A 159 -10.16 -1.32 9.05
CA ASP A 159 -10.21 -1.52 7.60
C ASP A 159 -9.68 -0.28 6.88
N ASP A 160 -10.05 0.91 7.32
CA ASP A 160 -9.74 2.21 6.73
C ASP A 160 -8.68 3.00 7.55
N ASP A 161 -7.36 3.01 7.25
CA ASP A 161 -6.70 2.13 6.29
C ASP A 161 -5.51 1.43 6.97
N ALA A 162 -5.72 1.01 8.25
CA ALA A 162 -4.70 0.19 8.91
C ALA A 162 -4.45 -1.11 8.15
N SER A 163 -5.49 -1.65 7.46
CA SER A 163 -5.38 -2.86 6.65
C SER A 163 -4.42 -2.69 5.48
N GLY A 164 -4.49 -1.57 4.77
CA GLY A 164 -3.56 -1.24 3.68
C GLY A 164 -2.14 -1.01 4.17
N VAL A 165 -1.95 -0.31 5.29
CA VAL A 165 -0.62 -0.13 5.89
C VAL A 165 0.03 -1.47 6.22
N VAL A 166 -0.71 -2.40 6.82
CA VAL A 166 -0.20 -3.74 7.12
C VAL A 166 0.18 -4.47 5.84
N ALA A 167 -0.61 -4.33 4.77
CA ALA A 167 -0.25 -4.91 3.47
C ALA A 167 1.06 -4.31 2.93
N VAL A 168 1.25 -3.00 2.98
CA VAL A 168 2.49 -2.34 2.55
C VAL A 168 3.70 -2.90 3.29
N LEU A 169 3.61 -3.10 4.62
CA LEU A 169 4.68 -3.69 5.43
C LEU A 169 4.95 -5.16 5.05
N GLU A 170 3.92 -5.96 4.83
CA GLU A 170 4.08 -7.38 4.46
C GLU A 170 4.60 -7.55 3.02
N ILE A 171 4.18 -6.68 2.09
CA ILE A 171 4.75 -6.62 0.72
C ILE A 171 6.25 -6.27 0.80
N ALA A 172 6.61 -5.25 1.58
CA ALA A 172 8.00 -4.85 1.78
C ALA A 172 8.84 -6.01 2.34
N ARG A 173 8.33 -6.70 3.36
CA ARG A 173 8.97 -7.87 3.96
C ARG A 173 9.18 -9.00 2.95
N ALA A 174 8.15 -9.32 2.15
CA ALA A 174 8.22 -10.38 1.15
C ALA A 174 9.23 -10.05 0.04
N LEU A 175 9.31 -8.79 -0.39
CA LEU A 175 10.27 -8.35 -1.39
C LEU A 175 11.69 -8.32 -0.83
N ARG A 176 11.88 -7.89 0.42
CA ARG A 176 13.20 -7.78 1.06
C ARG A 176 13.85 -9.14 1.30
N HIS A 177 13.06 -10.15 1.68
CA HIS A 177 13.55 -11.50 1.98
C HIS A 177 13.42 -12.48 0.80
N GLY A 178 12.78 -12.06 -0.29
CA GLY A 178 12.67 -12.83 -1.53
C GLY A 178 13.71 -12.43 -2.59
N PRO A 179 13.53 -12.85 -3.83
CA PRO A 179 14.35 -12.39 -4.95
C PRO A 179 14.31 -10.86 -5.06
N ALA A 180 15.45 -10.22 -5.32
CA ALA A 180 15.49 -8.77 -5.47
C ALA A 180 14.65 -8.31 -6.67
N PRO A 181 13.80 -7.27 -6.54
CA PRO A 181 13.02 -6.74 -7.65
C PRO A 181 13.94 -6.11 -8.70
N LYS A 182 13.53 -6.08 -9.97
CA LYS A 182 14.31 -5.45 -11.04
C LYS A 182 14.28 -3.92 -10.93
N ARG A 183 13.08 -3.32 -10.79
CA ARG A 183 12.89 -1.90 -10.49
C ARG A 183 13.05 -1.64 -8.99
N THR A 184 13.41 -0.43 -8.65
CA THR A 184 13.32 0.06 -7.27
C THR A 184 11.85 0.06 -6.83
N VAL A 185 11.60 -0.36 -5.59
CA VAL A 185 10.27 -0.30 -4.98
C VAL A 185 10.32 0.63 -3.79
N ILE A 186 9.46 1.64 -3.81
CA ILE A 186 9.31 2.65 -2.78
C ILE A 186 8.03 2.35 -2.03
N PHE A 187 8.12 2.19 -0.72
CA PHE A 187 7.01 1.95 0.18
C PHE A 187 6.69 3.23 0.92
N VAL A 188 5.44 3.66 0.86
CA VAL A 188 5.01 4.91 1.49
C VAL A 188 3.76 4.66 2.33
N ALA A 189 3.82 5.00 3.62
CA ALA A 189 2.62 5.21 4.40
C ALA A 189 2.32 6.72 4.38
N PHE A 190 1.24 7.11 3.72
CA PHE A 190 0.86 8.51 3.53
C PHE A 190 0.14 9.06 4.75
N ALA A 191 0.44 10.33 5.10
CA ALA A 191 -0.26 11.07 6.12
C ALA A 191 -1.40 11.90 5.51
N GLY A 192 -2.53 12.00 6.23
CA GLY A 192 -3.56 12.98 5.95
C GLY A 192 -4.31 12.76 4.63
N GLU A 193 -4.59 11.52 4.25
CA GLU A 193 -5.50 11.17 3.17
C GLU A 193 -6.89 11.72 3.47
N GLU A 194 -7.42 11.46 4.68
CA GLU A 194 -8.72 11.90 5.19
C GLU A 194 -8.85 13.43 5.23
N GLY A 195 -7.75 14.12 5.29
CA GLY A 195 -7.67 15.59 5.22
C GLY A 195 -7.60 16.15 3.80
N GLY A 196 -7.55 15.29 2.78
CA GLY A 196 -7.46 15.67 1.36
C GLY A 196 -6.13 15.34 0.70
N GLY A 197 -5.45 14.27 1.14
CA GLY A 197 -4.24 13.74 0.52
C GLY A 197 -3.03 14.66 0.68
N ILE A 198 -2.80 15.19 1.89
CA ILE A 198 -1.65 16.11 2.10
C ILE A 198 -0.33 15.36 1.98
N GLY A 199 -0.27 14.09 2.40
CA GLY A 199 0.92 13.24 2.31
C GLY A 199 1.32 12.93 0.88
N SER A 200 0.39 12.43 0.06
CA SER A 200 0.68 12.11 -1.34
C SER A 200 1.07 13.34 -2.16
N ARG A 201 0.46 14.50 -1.88
CA ARG A 201 0.84 15.76 -2.52
C ARG A 201 2.23 16.25 -2.08
N THR A 202 2.58 16.08 -0.82
CA THR A 202 3.94 16.38 -0.33
C THR A 202 4.97 15.46 -0.99
N TYR A 203 4.67 14.16 -1.07
CA TYR A 203 5.56 13.21 -1.76
C TYR A 203 5.76 13.58 -3.24
N LEU A 204 4.73 13.99 -3.96
CA LEU A 204 4.83 14.40 -5.36
C LEU A 204 5.59 15.71 -5.55
N ALA A 205 5.62 16.59 -4.55
CA ALA A 205 6.41 17.82 -4.57
C ALA A 205 7.90 17.58 -4.34
N ASP A 206 8.25 16.54 -3.55
CA ASP A 206 9.63 16.15 -3.25
C ASP A 206 9.76 14.61 -3.28
N PRO A 207 9.74 13.99 -4.47
CA PRO A 207 9.75 12.55 -4.62
C PRO A 207 11.15 11.96 -4.46
N VAL A 208 11.23 10.73 -3.92
CA VAL A 208 12.50 9.97 -3.76
C VAL A 208 13.21 9.73 -5.09
N ILE A 209 12.45 9.54 -6.15
CA ILE A 209 12.93 9.38 -7.52
C ILE A 209 12.11 10.34 -8.40
N PRO A 210 12.70 10.97 -9.43
CA PRO A 210 11.96 11.83 -10.35
C PRO A 210 10.67 11.19 -10.87
N LEU A 211 9.60 11.96 -10.98
CA LEU A 211 8.27 11.43 -11.34
C LEU A 211 8.27 10.73 -12.70
N GLU A 212 9.11 11.20 -13.65
CA GLU A 212 9.26 10.60 -14.98
C GLU A 212 9.83 9.17 -14.92
N GLN A 213 10.57 8.86 -13.85
CA GLN A 213 11.13 7.54 -13.57
C GLN A 213 10.19 6.68 -12.71
N THR A 214 9.10 7.24 -12.20
CA THR A 214 8.07 6.46 -11.51
C THR A 214 7.22 5.73 -12.56
N ALA A 215 7.39 4.41 -12.63
CA ALA A 215 6.74 3.59 -13.63
C ALA A 215 5.25 3.36 -13.32
N ALA A 216 4.90 3.22 -12.04
CA ALA A 216 3.53 3.04 -11.58
C ALA A 216 3.41 3.33 -10.08
N GLN A 217 2.18 3.60 -9.63
CA GLN A 217 1.82 3.60 -8.22
C GLN A 217 0.65 2.63 -7.98
N LEU A 218 0.77 1.81 -6.94
CA LEU A 218 -0.28 0.93 -6.45
C LEU A 218 -0.61 1.31 -5.01
N GLN A 219 -1.80 1.85 -4.81
CA GLN A 219 -2.38 2.10 -3.51
C GLN A 219 -3.06 0.82 -3.02
N ILE A 220 -2.92 0.50 -1.75
CA ILE A 220 -3.64 -0.59 -1.10
C ILE A 220 -4.56 0.05 -0.07
N GLU A 221 -5.85 -0.23 -0.13
CA GLU A 221 -6.82 0.45 0.73
C GLU A 221 -8.03 -0.43 1.01
N MET A 222 -8.41 -0.52 2.29
CA MET A 222 -9.60 -1.23 2.76
C MET A 222 -9.69 -2.66 2.22
N ILE A 223 -8.79 -3.51 2.66
CA ILE A 223 -8.67 -4.92 2.23
C ILE A 223 -9.05 -5.93 3.32
N GLY A 224 -9.64 -5.48 4.41
CA GLY A 224 -9.96 -6.32 5.56
C GLY A 224 -11.23 -7.13 5.42
N ARG A 225 -12.10 -6.83 4.45
CA ARG A 225 -13.40 -7.49 4.29
C ARG A 225 -13.67 -7.89 2.84
N PRO A 226 -14.19 -9.13 2.61
CA PRO A 226 -14.46 -9.60 1.25
C PRO A 226 -15.63 -8.86 0.60
N ASP A 227 -15.49 -8.57 -0.69
CA ASP A 227 -16.55 -8.02 -1.52
C ASP A 227 -17.14 -9.11 -2.43
N SER A 228 -18.43 -9.41 -2.23
CA SER A 228 -19.13 -10.40 -3.05
C SER A 228 -19.20 -10.01 -4.53
N LEU A 229 -19.23 -8.71 -4.84
CA LEU A 229 -19.23 -8.23 -6.24
C LEU A 229 -17.87 -8.39 -6.91
N ALA A 230 -16.78 -8.42 -6.13
CA ALA A 230 -15.46 -8.78 -6.63
C ALA A 230 -15.22 -10.28 -6.76
N GLY A 231 -16.18 -11.10 -6.29
CA GLY A 231 -16.13 -12.56 -6.31
C GLY A 231 -15.81 -13.19 -4.96
N GLY A 232 -15.87 -12.42 -3.85
CA GLY A 232 -15.77 -12.92 -2.47
C GLY A 232 -14.35 -13.01 -1.93
N PRO A 233 -14.11 -13.91 -0.94
CA PRO A 233 -12.85 -13.98 -0.22
C PRO A 233 -11.62 -14.16 -1.10
N GLY A 234 -10.53 -13.45 -0.76
CA GLY A 234 -9.25 -13.50 -1.47
C GLY A 234 -9.25 -12.76 -2.82
N ARG A 235 -10.31 -12.06 -3.16
CA ARG A 235 -10.42 -11.28 -4.40
C ARG A 235 -10.55 -9.80 -4.13
N THR A 236 -10.04 -9.00 -5.06
CA THR A 236 -10.06 -7.53 -4.98
C THR A 236 -10.55 -6.93 -6.29
N TRP A 237 -10.79 -5.65 -6.26
CA TRP A 237 -11.03 -4.84 -7.44
C TRP A 237 -9.98 -3.73 -7.55
N LEU A 238 -9.77 -3.25 -8.76
CA LEU A 238 -8.81 -2.18 -9.05
C LEU A 238 -9.56 -0.96 -9.57
N THR A 239 -9.36 0.19 -8.94
CA THR A 239 -9.94 1.46 -9.41
C THR A 239 -9.40 1.82 -10.79
N GLY A 240 -10.26 2.32 -11.68
CA GLY A 240 -9.82 2.72 -13.02
C GLY A 240 -9.13 1.61 -13.81
N TYR A 241 -9.52 0.36 -13.61
CA TYR A 241 -9.00 -0.83 -14.28
C TYR A 241 -8.88 -0.65 -15.80
N GLU A 242 -9.85 0.01 -16.39
CA GLU A 242 -9.98 0.29 -17.82
C GLU A 242 -9.17 1.50 -18.31
N ARG A 243 -8.46 2.21 -17.42
CA ARG A 243 -7.77 3.46 -17.77
C ARG A 243 -6.32 3.27 -18.20
N SER A 244 -5.69 2.19 -17.74
CA SER A 244 -4.30 1.89 -18.08
C SER A 244 -4.13 0.40 -18.38
N THR A 245 -2.98 0.03 -18.88
CA THR A 245 -2.65 -1.39 -19.14
C THR A 245 -2.46 -2.19 -17.85
N MET A 246 -2.35 -1.54 -16.65
CA MET A 246 -2.06 -2.21 -15.39
C MET A 246 -3.11 -3.27 -15.04
N GLY A 247 -4.40 -2.92 -15.11
CA GLY A 247 -5.47 -3.85 -14.75
C GLY A 247 -5.45 -5.12 -15.56
N GLN A 248 -5.39 -5.00 -16.89
CA GLN A 248 -5.33 -6.14 -17.79
C GLN A 248 -4.05 -6.96 -17.59
N MET A 249 -2.89 -6.30 -17.47
CA MET A 249 -1.60 -6.96 -17.26
C MET A 249 -1.59 -7.82 -15.98
N LEU A 250 -2.13 -7.30 -14.88
CA LEU A 250 -2.22 -8.04 -13.62
C LEU A 250 -3.21 -9.22 -13.73
N ALA A 251 -4.37 -9.02 -14.35
CA ALA A 251 -5.37 -10.07 -14.53
C ALA A 251 -4.85 -11.20 -15.45
N GLU A 252 -4.17 -10.87 -16.55
CA GLU A 252 -3.54 -11.86 -17.47
C GLU A 252 -2.42 -12.65 -16.76
N ALA A 253 -1.73 -12.04 -15.80
CA ALA A 253 -0.76 -12.73 -14.96
C ALA A 253 -1.39 -13.57 -13.84
N GLY A 254 -2.72 -13.64 -13.78
CA GLY A 254 -3.49 -14.48 -12.86
C GLY A 254 -3.62 -13.89 -11.45
N ILE A 255 -3.53 -12.57 -11.31
CA ILE A 255 -3.88 -11.88 -10.05
C ILE A 255 -5.40 -11.88 -9.91
N ALA A 256 -5.88 -12.12 -8.69
CA ALA A 256 -7.31 -12.23 -8.37
C ALA A 256 -8.01 -10.88 -8.28
N ILE A 257 -7.90 -10.06 -9.34
CA ILE A 257 -8.51 -8.73 -9.44
C ILE A 257 -9.60 -8.66 -10.51
N VAL A 258 -10.54 -7.74 -10.32
CA VAL A 258 -11.58 -7.38 -11.29
C VAL A 258 -11.65 -5.86 -11.42
N PRO A 259 -12.32 -5.30 -12.45
CA PRO A 259 -12.69 -3.89 -12.47
C PRO A 259 -13.51 -3.48 -11.24
N ASP A 260 -13.43 -2.19 -10.86
CA ASP A 260 -14.30 -1.64 -9.80
C ASP A 260 -15.78 -1.94 -10.10
N PRO A 261 -16.46 -2.71 -9.23
CA PRO A 261 -17.84 -3.13 -9.46
C PRO A 261 -18.87 -2.00 -9.19
N ARG A 262 -18.41 -0.81 -8.78
CA ARG A 262 -19.24 0.33 -8.39
C ARG A 262 -18.75 1.64 -9.04
N PRO A 263 -18.70 1.74 -10.38
CA PRO A 263 -18.15 2.91 -11.07
C PRO A 263 -18.86 4.22 -10.72
N GLU A 264 -20.11 4.16 -10.28
CA GLU A 264 -20.89 5.32 -9.80
C GLU A 264 -20.33 5.93 -8.51
N GLN A 265 -19.59 5.17 -7.71
CA GLN A 265 -18.92 5.64 -6.50
C GLN A 265 -17.67 6.46 -6.81
N ARG A 266 -17.13 6.33 -8.03
CA ARG A 266 -15.94 7.04 -8.51
C ARG A 266 -14.73 6.86 -7.58
N PHE A 267 -14.52 5.66 -7.07
CA PHE A 267 -13.42 5.33 -6.15
C PHE A 267 -12.04 5.70 -6.70
N PHE A 268 -11.85 5.66 -8.02
CA PHE A 268 -10.58 6.07 -8.65
C PHE A 268 -10.10 7.46 -8.23
N MET A 269 -11.01 8.37 -7.85
CA MET A 269 -10.69 9.76 -7.48
C MET A 269 -10.68 10.01 -5.97
N ARG A 270 -10.76 8.96 -5.14
CA ARG A 270 -11.05 9.10 -3.71
C ARG A 270 -9.90 8.71 -2.80
N SER A 271 -8.72 8.35 -3.34
CA SER A 271 -7.55 8.01 -2.55
C SER A 271 -6.27 8.64 -3.11
N ASP A 272 -5.14 8.39 -2.47
CA ASP A 272 -3.82 8.95 -2.80
C ASP A 272 -3.37 8.64 -4.23
N ASN A 273 -3.83 7.52 -4.82
CA ASN A 273 -3.55 7.19 -6.22
C ASN A 273 -3.93 8.32 -7.19
N TYR A 274 -4.98 9.07 -6.88
CA TYR A 274 -5.47 10.10 -7.79
C TYR A 274 -4.49 11.27 -7.94
N ALA A 275 -3.75 11.61 -6.89
CA ALA A 275 -2.69 12.62 -6.97
C ALA A 275 -1.58 12.19 -7.95
N PHE A 276 -1.15 10.92 -7.91
CA PHE A 276 -0.19 10.36 -8.86
C PHE A 276 -0.74 10.27 -10.28
N ALA A 277 -2.00 9.85 -10.43
CA ALA A 277 -2.66 9.78 -11.72
C ALA A 277 -2.70 11.15 -12.41
N ARG A 278 -3.02 12.21 -11.68
CA ARG A 278 -2.97 13.60 -12.18
C ARG A 278 -1.57 14.09 -12.52
N ALA A 279 -0.54 13.54 -11.86
CA ALA A 279 0.86 13.81 -12.20
C ALA A 279 1.34 13.00 -13.42
N GLY A 280 0.46 12.21 -14.05
CA GLY A 280 0.77 11.46 -15.27
C GLY A 280 1.22 10.02 -15.05
N ILE A 281 1.33 9.57 -13.80
CA ILE A 281 1.78 8.23 -13.44
C ILE A 281 0.59 7.27 -13.46
N PRO A 282 0.64 6.11 -14.17
CA PRO A 282 -0.37 5.07 -14.02
C PRO A 282 -0.50 4.65 -12.55
N ALA A 283 -1.63 5.01 -11.94
CA ALA A 283 -1.83 4.89 -10.50
C ALA A 283 -3.26 4.44 -10.19
N HIS A 284 -3.40 3.39 -9.41
CA HIS A 284 -4.67 2.76 -9.10
C HIS A 284 -4.70 2.27 -7.65
N THR A 285 -5.90 2.16 -7.09
CA THR A 285 -6.12 1.55 -5.77
C THR A 285 -6.60 0.12 -5.92
N LEU A 286 -5.95 -0.80 -5.24
CA LEU A 286 -6.38 -2.18 -5.03
C LEU A 286 -7.17 -2.23 -3.72
N SER A 287 -8.43 -2.68 -3.77
CA SER A 287 -9.32 -2.68 -2.61
C SER A 287 -10.28 -3.88 -2.64
N SER A 288 -10.88 -4.16 -1.51
CA SER A 288 -12.03 -5.05 -1.39
C SER A 288 -13.20 -4.40 -0.64
N PHE A 289 -13.20 -3.07 -0.54
CA PHE A 289 -14.25 -2.32 0.15
C PHE A 289 -15.64 -2.59 -0.44
N ASN A 290 -16.50 -3.17 0.37
CA ASN A 290 -17.83 -3.65 0.00
C ASN A 290 -18.97 -2.69 0.38
N LEU A 291 -18.64 -1.41 0.69
CA LEU A 291 -19.57 -0.40 1.21
C LEU A 291 -20.20 -0.78 2.56
N HIS A 292 -19.46 -1.46 3.43
CA HIS A 292 -19.96 -1.77 4.78
C HIS A 292 -20.28 -0.49 5.58
N THR A 293 -21.20 -0.61 6.52
CA THR A 293 -21.74 0.51 7.28
C THR A 293 -20.80 1.05 8.37
N ASP A 294 -19.67 0.37 8.61
CA ASP A 294 -18.70 0.78 9.63
C ASP A 294 -17.71 1.84 9.12
N TYR A 295 -17.70 2.11 7.80
CA TYR A 295 -16.86 3.14 7.17
C TYR A 295 -17.03 4.50 7.86
N HIS A 296 -15.91 5.10 8.33
CA HIS A 296 -15.85 6.35 9.09
C HIS A 296 -16.69 6.33 10.39
N ARG A 297 -16.68 5.19 11.09
CA ARG A 297 -17.38 5.01 12.36
C ARG A 297 -16.46 4.38 13.41
N VAL A 298 -16.85 4.51 14.68
CA VAL A 298 -16.20 3.81 15.80
C VAL A 298 -16.27 2.29 15.69
N SER A 299 -17.19 1.78 14.89
CA SER A 299 -17.37 0.33 14.68
C SER A 299 -16.44 -0.27 13.61
N ASP A 300 -15.54 0.53 12.99
CA ASP A 300 -14.47 -0.03 12.13
C ASP A 300 -13.32 -0.56 12.98
N GLU A 301 -13.55 -1.77 13.52
CA GLU A 301 -12.75 -2.44 14.52
C GLU A 301 -12.07 -3.71 14.01
N VAL A 302 -11.02 -4.13 14.72
CA VAL A 302 -10.23 -5.34 14.41
C VAL A 302 -11.09 -6.60 14.41
N ASP A 303 -12.13 -6.69 15.24
CA ASP A 303 -13.04 -7.83 15.31
C ASP A 303 -13.94 -7.98 14.07
N ARG A 304 -13.99 -6.95 13.21
CA ARG A 304 -14.72 -6.93 11.94
C ARG A 304 -13.90 -7.44 10.76
N ILE A 305 -12.61 -7.63 10.95
CA ILE A 305 -11.69 -8.02 9.87
C ILE A 305 -11.72 -9.54 9.63
N ASP A 306 -11.89 -9.92 8.38
CA ASP A 306 -11.67 -11.30 7.91
C ASP A 306 -10.17 -11.49 7.59
N PHE A 307 -9.42 -11.98 8.56
CA PHE A 307 -7.98 -12.16 8.43
C PHE A 307 -7.57 -13.18 7.39
N ALA A 308 -8.38 -14.19 7.14
CA ALA A 308 -8.10 -15.16 6.07
C ALA A 308 -8.22 -14.50 4.70
N HIS A 309 -9.25 -13.66 4.49
CA HIS A 309 -9.40 -12.84 3.30
C HIS A 309 -8.25 -11.85 3.16
N MET A 310 -7.99 -11.04 4.20
CA MET A 310 -6.93 -10.03 4.20
C MET A 310 -5.57 -10.63 3.88
N THR A 311 -5.22 -11.77 4.50
CA THR A 311 -3.96 -12.47 4.25
C THR A 311 -3.85 -12.94 2.79
N ALA A 312 -4.92 -13.51 2.24
CA ALA A 312 -4.95 -13.92 0.83
C ALA A 312 -4.82 -12.72 -0.13
N VAL A 313 -5.44 -11.59 0.19
CA VAL A 313 -5.30 -10.34 -0.59
C VAL A 313 -3.87 -9.82 -0.53
N ILE A 314 -3.22 -9.85 0.63
CA ILE A 314 -1.81 -9.44 0.76
C ILE A 314 -0.90 -10.34 -0.11
N GLU A 315 -1.14 -11.67 -0.16
CA GLU A 315 -0.41 -12.59 -1.04
C GLU A 315 -0.57 -12.22 -2.52
N GLU A 316 -1.79 -11.88 -2.96
CA GLU A 316 -2.05 -11.40 -4.31
C GLU A 316 -1.39 -10.04 -4.59
N ALA A 317 -1.39 -9.10 -3.63
CA ALA A 317 -0.73 -7.81 -3.74
C ALA A 317 0.81 -7.96 -3.85
N ILE A 318 1.42 -8.89 -3.12
CA ILE A 318 2.85 -9.23 -3.27
C ILE A 318 3.16 -9.68 -4.69
N ARG A 319 2.32 -10.54 -5.28
CA ARG A 319 2.47 -11.00 -6.66
C ARG A 319 2.29 -9.85 -7.65
N ALA A 320 1.29 -8.99 -7.43
CA ALA A 320 1.03 -7.82 -8.26
C ALA A 320 2.22 -6.86 -8.29
N VAL A 321 2.78 -6.52 -7.11
CA VAL A 321 3.96 -5.65 -7.02
C VAL A 321 5.18 -6.29 -7.70
N ARG A 322 5.36 -7.62 -7.60
CA ARG A 322 6.41 -8.35 -8.35
C ARG A 322 6.26 -8.18 -9.85
N ILE A 323 5.05 -8.33 -10.38
CA ILE A 323 4.76 -8.17 -11.81
C ILE A 323 5.08 -6.74 -12.26
N LEU A 324 4.68 -5.73 -11.48
CA LEU A 324 4.98 -4.33 -11.78
C LEU A 324 6.48 -4.01 -11.70
N ALA A 325 7.17 -4.57 -10.71
CA ALA A 325 8.61 -4.34 -10.52
C ALA A 325 9.48 -5.04 -11.57
N ASP A 326 9.07 -6.22 -12.07
CA ASP A 326 9.89 -7.07 -12.92
C ASP A 326 9.44 -7.08 -14.40
N GLY A 327 8.20 -6.65 -14.67
CA GLY A 327 7.55 -6.70 -15.97
C GLY A 327 7.61 -5.39 -16.77
N PRO A 328 6.79 -5.27 -17.83
CA PRO A 328 6.67 -4.04 -18.60
C PRO A 328 6.11 -2.88 -17.75
N ARG A 329 6.46 -1.65 -18.16
CA ARG A 329 5.91 -0.43 -17.56
C ARG A 329 4.43 -0.31 -17.93
N PRO A 330 3.52 -0.10 -16.98
CA PRO A 330 2.13 0.24 -17.30
C PRO A 330 2.03 1.57 -18.05
N GLU A 331 1.04 1.69 -18.93
CA GLU A 331 0.80 2.89 -19.72
C GLU A 331 -0.67 3.30 -19.63
N TRP A 332 -0.95 4.61 -19.68
CA TRP A 332 -2.31 5.09 -19.84
C TRP A 332 -2.86 4.70 -21.20
N LEU A 333 -4.11 4.25 -21.24
CA LEU A 333 -4.81 4.11 -22.50
C LEU A 333 -5.13 5.49 -23.09
N PRO A 334 -5.24 5.62 -24.43
CA PRO A 334 -5.45 6.90 -25.09
C PRO A 334 -6.65 7.67 -24.52
N GLY A 335 -6.41 8.89 -24.04
CA GLY A 335 -7.45 9.77 -23.47
C GLY A 335 -7.96 9.39 -22.06
N MET A 336 -7.34 8.41 -21.39
CA MET A 336 -7.79 7.95 -20.07
C MET A 336 -7.00 8.52 -18.89
N GLN A 337 -5.87 9.18 -19.14
CA GLN A 337 -5.15 9.94 -18.12
C GLN A 337 -6.05 11.08 -17.60
N PRO A 338 -6.21 11.27 -16.26
CA PRO A 338 -6.92 12.40 -15.72
C PRO A 338 -6.20 13.73 -16.01
N GLU A 339 -6.98 14.79 -16.22
CA GLU A 339 -6.48 16.16 -16.41
C GLU A 339 -6.03 16.81 -15.08
#